data_3ee7ad2205474052ee2832a675995623
#
_entry.id   3ee7ad2205474052ee2832a675995623
#
_cell.length_a   1.000
_cell.length_b   1.000
_cell.length_c   1.000
_cell.angle_alpha   90.00
_cell.angle_beta   90.00
_cell.angle_gamma   90.00
#
_symmetry.space_group_name_H-M   'P 1'
#
loop_
_entity.id
_entity.type
_entity.pdbx_description
1 polymer ?
#
loop_
_entity_poly.entity_id
_entity_poly.type
_entity_poly.pdbx_seq_one_letter_code
_entity_poly.pdbx_strand_id
1 'polypeptide(L)'
;ILRVDATHTYTLYVYLLPGYVLGAFVCFWWFRWQRWRFRFLIAGGMGCFALFFGMLYFGISPDSTYESLFFPVFIRGAGMLTLIIAFALFAVEELNPKYLIFNAFFLITSRSVLAPILATSFYSNALYRLQQQHMNTLAEHFTMTDPLAAAKYASSLNASLAQGHAYDEAARLATNTLYTTLQQQSLLLALKEILGWLTVVALVIAVVSRFIPFHKTIRVKYAKAGDDMV
;
A
#
# COMPACT_ATOMS: atom_id res chain seq x y z
N ILE A 1 9.48 13.06 7.30
CA ILE A 1 8.64 12.29 6.38
C ILE A 1 8.79 12.94 5.03
N LEU A 2 9.06 12.12 4.00
CA LEU A 2 9.31 12.50 2.62
C LEU A 2 8.34 13.61 2.17
N ARG A 3 8.84 14.83 1.99
CA ARG A 3 8.12 15.85 1.23
C ARG A 3 8.06 15.32 -0.21
N VAL A 4 6.94 14.71 -0.58
CA VAL A 4 6.72 14.18 -1.92
C VAL A 4 6.40 15.38 -2.82
N ASP A 5 7.41 15.95 -3.44
CA ASP A 5 7.23 16.89 -4.53
C ASP A 5 6.61 16.19 -5.73
N ALA A 6 5.90 16.92 -6.59
CA ALA A 6 5.23 16.37 -7.76
C ALA A 6 6.20 15.53 -8.64
N THR A 7 7.46 15.92 -8.72
CA THR A 7 8.52 15.19 -9.45
C THR A 7 8.76 13.77 -8.90
N HIS A 8 8.74 13.61 -7.60
CA HIS A 8 8.93 12.30 -6.95
C HIS A 8 7.72 11.37 -7.11
N THR A 9 6.53 11.94 -7.24
CA THR A 9 5.32 11.16 -7.54
C THR A 9 5.41 10.51 -8.92
N TYR A 10 5.93 11.21 -9.93
CA TYR A 10 6.15 10.63 -11.26
C TYR A 10 7.15 9.47 -11.24
N THR A 11 8.22 9.57 -10.47
CA THR A 11 9.20 8.49 -10.33
C THR A 11 8.57 7.21 -9.81
N LEU A 12 7.65 7.31 -8.83
CA LEU A 12 6.92 6.15 -8.31
C LEU A 12 6.01 5.51 -9.37
N TYR A 13 5.37 6.31 -10.24
CA TYR A 13 4.59 5.77 -11.35
C TYR A 13 5.47 5.07 -12.39
N VAL A 14 6.67 5.60 -12.68
CA VAL A 14 7.63 4.95 -13.58
C VAL A 14 8.07 3.59 -13.02
N TYR A 15 8.26 3.48 -11.71
CA TYR A 15 8.61 2.21 -11.06
C TYR A 15 7.48 1.18 -11.10
N LEU A 16 6.23 1.63 -11.19
CA LEU A 16 5.06 0.78 -11.27
C LEU A 16 4.92 0.10 -12.64
N LEU A 17 5.32 0.78 -13.73
CA LEU A 17 5.16 0.29 -15.10
C LEU A 17 5.81 -1.08 -15.35
N PRO A 18 7.09 -1.32 -15.03
CA PRO A 18 7.71 -2.62 -15.25
C PRO A 18 7.02 -3.73 -14.43
N GLY A 19 6.49 -3.38 -13.25
CA GLY A 19 5.65 -4.30 -12.47
C GLY A 19 4.38 -4.72 -13.22
N TYR A 20 3.68 -3.77 -13.85
CA TYR A 20 2.52 -4.09 -14.69
C TYR A 20 2.88 -4.98 -15.87
N VAL A 21 3.98 -4.69 -16.57
CA VAL A 21 4.43 -5.53 -17.69
C VAL A 21 4.70 -6.95 -17.23
N LEU A 22 5.37 -7.13 -16.09
CA LEU A 22 5.62 -8.43 -15.51
C LEU A 22 4.33 -9.14 -15.12
N GLY A 23 3.39 -8.45 -14.47
CA GLY A 23 2.08 -9.01 -14.11
C GLY A 23 1.28 -9.45 -15.34
N ALA A 24 1.29 -8.66 -16.42
CA ALA A 24 0.66 -9.03 -17.68
C ALA A 24 1.30 -10.28 -18.29
N PHE A 25 2.63 -10.34 -18.30
CA PHE A 25 3.37 -11.49 -18.83
C PHE A 25 3.09 -12.77 -18.04
N VAL A 26 3.06 -12.69 -16.70
CA VAL A 26 2.71 -13.82 -15.82
C VAL A 26 1.29 -14.30 -16.11
N CYS A 27 0.32 -13.41 -16.25
CA CYS A 27 -1.04 -13.76 -16.59
C CYS A 27 -1.12 -14.41 -17.97
N PHE A 28 -0.49 -13.81 -18.99
CA PHE A 28 -0.47 -14.37 -20.34
C PHE A 28 0.13 -15.78 -20.37
N TRP A 29 1.29 -15.97 -19.73
CA TRP A 29 1.96 -17.28 -19.63
C TRP A 29 1.08 -18.30 -18.91
N TRP A 30 0.43 -17.89 -17.81
CA TRP A 30 -0.47 -18.75 -17.04
C TRP A 30 -1.64 -19.23 -17.85
N PHE A 31 -2.30 -18.33 -18.60
CA PHE A 31 -3.44 -18.67 -19.46
C PHE A 31 -3.01 -19.50 -20.69
N ARG A 32 -1.84 -19.21 -21.26
CA ARG A 32 -1.31 -19.99 -22.39
C ARG A 32 -1.11 -21.47 -22.04
N TRP A 33 -0.74 -21.77 -20.82
CA TRP A 33 -0.57 -23.14 -20.36
C TRP A 33 -1.87 -23.81 -19.94
N GLN A 34 -3.03 -23.23 -20.28
CA GLN A 34 -4.38 -23.72 -19.98
C GLN A 34 -4.63 -24.04 -18.50
N ARG A 35 -3.89 -23.39 -17.62
CA ARG A 35 -4.03 -23.55 -16.18
C ARG A 35 -5.03 -22.52 -15.63
N TRP A 36 -6.28 -22.63 -16.04
CA TRP A 36 -7.39 -21.74 -15.66
C TRP A 36 -7.77 -21.81 -14.16
N ARG A 37 -6.80 -21.93 -13.31
CA ARG A 37 -7.00 -21.98 -11.86
C ARG A 37 -6.83 -20.61 -11.26
N PHE A 38 -7.88 -19.80 -11.26
CA PHE A 38 -7.89 -18.45 -10.69
C PHE A 38 -7.35 -18.37 -9.26
N ARG A 39 -7.58 -19.39 -8.43
CA ARG A 39 -7.09 -19.44 -7.06
C ARG A 39 -5.59 -19.20 -6.94
N PHE A 40 -4.82 -19.65 -7.91
CA PHE A 40 -3.35 -19.43 -7.88
C PHE A 40 -2.98 -18.00 -8.28
N LEU A 41 -3.71 -17.42 -9.23
CA LEU A 41 -3.49 -16.02 -9.63
C LEU A 41 -3.89 -15.07 -8.50
N ILE A 42 -5.03 -15.31 -7.83
CA ILE A 42 -5.47 -14.51 -6.69
C ILE A 42 -4.49 -14.68 -5.52
N ALA A 43 -4.10 -15.92 -5.19
CA ALA A 43 -3.12 -16.17 -4.13
C ALA A 43 -1.77 -15.52 -4.44
N GLY A 44 -1.28 -15.63 -5.69
CA GLY A 44 -0.04 -15.01 -6.14
C GLY A 44 -0.09 -13.48 -6.09
N GLY A 45 -1.17 -12.88 -6.59
CA GLY A 45 -1.37 -11.43 -6.55
C GLY A 45 -1.45 -10.89 -5.12
N MET A 46 -2.19 -11.57 -4.23
CA MET A 46 -2.23 -11.21 -2.80
C MET A 46 -0.88 -11.46 -2.11
N GLY A 47 -0.14 -12.50 -2.50
CA GLY A 47 1.23 -12.73 -2.07
C GLY A 47 2.17 -11.58 -2.43
N CYS A 48 2.06 -11.03 -3.65
CA CYS A 48 2.81 -9.85 -4.05
C CYS A 48 2.45 -8.63 -3.18
N PHE A 49 1.17 -8.44 -2.80
CA PHE A 49 0.79 -7.37 -1.88
C PHE A 49 1.35 -7.59 -0.47
N ALA A 50 1.32 -8.83 0.03
CA ALA A 50 1.92 -9.16 1.32
C ALA A 50 3.42 -8.86 1.34
N LEU A 51 4.14 -9.21 0.27
CA LEU A 51 5.55 -8.88 0.10
C LEU A 51 5.77 -7.36 0.05
N PHE A 52 4.95 -6.64 -0.71
CA PHE A 52 5.00 -5.18 -0.79
C PHE A 52 4.86 -4.52 0.58
N PHE A 53 3.80 -4.85 1.33
CA PHE A 53 3.58 -4.29 2.65
C PHE A 53 4.66 -4.70 3.65
N GLY A 54 5.10 -5.97 3.61
CA GLY A 54 6.19 -6.47 4.45
C GLY A 54 7.50 -5.74 4.18
N MET A 55 7.87 -5.54 2.91
CA MET A 55 9.07 -4.79 2.56
C MET A 55 8.99 -3.33 3.01
N LEU A 56 7.83 -2.68 2.90
CA LEU A 56 7.64 -1.34 3.44
C LEU A 56 7.73 -1.32 4.95
N TYR A 57 7.15 -2.30 5.65
CA TYR A 57 7.23 -2.41 7.11
C TYR A 57 8.68 -2.41 7.62
N PHE A 58 9.54 -3.20 7.00
CA PHE A 58 10.96 -3.28 7.36
C PHE A 58 11.82 -2.15 6.77
N GLY A 59 11.48 -1.66 5.58
CA GLY A 59 12.27 -0.68 4.83
C GLY A 59 11.98 0.78 5.18
N ILE A 60 10.81 1.12 5.74
CA ILE A 60 10.51 2.51 6.08
C ILE A 60 11.29 2.93 7.33
N SER A 61 12.21 3.88 7.10
CA SER A 61 12.96 4.59 8.14
C SER A 61 12.95 6.09 7.83
N PRO A 62 13.32 6.96 8.79
CA PRO A 62 13.44 8.39 8.53
C PRO A 62 14.43 8.74 7.42
N ASP A 63 15.44 7.89 7.22
CA ASP A 63 16.53 8.06 6.25
C ASP A 63 16.32 7.28 4.94
N SER A 64 15.12 6.74 4.72
CA SER A 64 14.82 5.97 3.50
C SER A 64 14.93 6.84 2.26
N THR A 65 15.70 6.38 1.27
CA THR A 65 15.82 7.01 -0.04
C THR A 65 14.70 6.56 -0.97
N TYR A 66 14.36 7.38 -1.98
CA TYR A 66 13.34 7.02 -2.97
C TYR A 66 13.71 5.77 -3.77
N GLU A 67 15.00 5.53 -3.95
CA GLU A 67 15.51 4.34 -4.68
C GLU A 67 15.15 3.03 -3.97
N SER A 68 15.10 3.05 -2.64
CA SER A 68 14.70 1.86 -1.85
C SER A 68 13.23 1.45 -2.07
N LEU A 69 12.40 2.37 -2.59
CA LEU A 69 11.00 2.11 -2.91
C LEU A 69 10.79 1.44 -4.28
N PHE A 70 11.82 1.39 -5.14
CA PHE A 70 11.71 0.78 -6.47
C PHE A 70 11.16 -0.64 -6.41
N PHE A 71 11.82 -1.49 -5.64
CA PHE A 71 11.49 -2.92 -5.59
C PHE A 71 10.11 -3.20 -4.96
N PRO A 72 9.73 -2.59 -3.82
CA PRO A 72 8.37 -2.70 -3.31
C PRO A 72 7.30 -2.25 -4.32
N VAL A 73 7.48 -1.08 -4.94
CA VAL A 73 6.51 -0.54 -5.91
C VAL A 73 6.39 -1.41 -7.16
N PHE A 74 7.51 -1.97 -7.63
CA PHE A 74 7.54 -2.94 -8.73
C PHE A 74 6.70 -4.19 -8.41
N ILE A 75 6.90 -4.81 -7.24
CA ILE A 75 6.12 -5.99 -6.80
C ILE A 75 4.64 -5.65 -6.67
N ARG A 76 4.31 -4.47 -6.11
CA ARG A 76 2.93 -3.99 -6.04
C ARG A 76 2.30 -3.91 -7.43
N GLY A 77 3.02 -3.38 -8.43
CA GLY A 77 2.54 -3.30 -9.82
C GLY A 77 2.18 -4.66 -10.39
N ALA A 78 3.08 -5.64 -10.24
CA ALA A 78 2.85 -7.01 -10.70
C ALA A 78 1.63 -7.65 -10.03
N GLY A 79 1.53 -7.55 -8.70
CA GLY A 79 0.39 -8.07 -7.93
C GLY A 79 -0.93 -7.39 -8.33
N MET A 80 -0.92 -6.07 -8.47
CA MET A 80 -2.12 -5.30 -8.80
C MET A 80 -2.69 -5.71 -10.18
N LEU A 81 -1.87 -5.80 -11.21
CA LEU A 81 -2.35 -6.18 -12.54
C LEU A 81 -2.83 -7.63 -12.56
N THR A 82 -2.09 -8.53 -11.91
CA THR A 82 -2.49 -9.94 -11.79
C THR A 82 -3.88 -10.07 -11.16
N LEU A 83 -4.16 -9.34 -10.07
CA LEU A 83 -5.47 -9.36 -9.43
C LEU A 83 -6.57 -8.73 -10.30
N ILE A 84 -6.27 -7.61 -10.96
CA ILE A 84 -7.25 -6.95 -11.84
C ILE A 84 -7.69 -7.90 -12.95
N ILE A 85 -6.76 -8.58 -13.62
CA ILE A 85 -7.05 -9.53 -14.68
C ILE A 85 -7.81 -10.73 -14.12
N ALA A 86 -7.37 -11.30 -13.00
CA ALA A 86 -8.02 -12.44 -12.37
C ALA A 86 -9.47 -12.14 -11.99
N PHE A 87 -9.73 -11.01 -11.34
CA PHE A 87 -11.08 -10.60 -10.94
C PHE A 87 -11.96 -10.20 -12.13
N ALA A 88 -11.40 -9.51 -13.13
CA ALA A 88 -12.15 -9.14 -14.34
C ALA A 88 -12.64 -10.38 -15.10
N LEU A 89 -11.76 -11.37 -15.28
CA LEU A 89 -12.13 -12.62 -15.94
C LEU A 89 -13.12 -13.42 -15.11
N PHE A 90 -12.92 -13.53 -13.80
CA PHE A 90 -13.86 -14.20 -12.91
C PHE A 90 -15.25 -13.57 -12.94
N ALA A 91 -15.32 -12.24 -12.95
CA ALA A 91 -16.60 -11.51 -12.97
C ALA A 91 -17.39 -11.70 -14.27
N VAL A 92 -16.72 -12.02 -15.38
CA VAL A 92 -17.37 -12.21 -16.70
C VAL A 92 -17.75 -13.67 -16.94
N GLU A 93 -17.09 -14.62 -16.26
CA GLU A 93 -17.21 -16.07 -16.54
C GLU A 93 -18.64 -16.62 -16.45
N GLU A 94 -19.41 -16.22 -15.45
CA GLU A 94 -20.75 -16.74 -15.19
C GLU A 94 -21.86 -15.77 -15.62
N LEU A 95 -21.51 -14.65 -16.27
CA LEU A 95 -22.47 -13.60 -16.55
C LEU A 95 -23.22 -13.88 -17.87
N ASN A 96 -24.56 -13.76 -17.81
CA ASN A 96 -25.35 -13.73 -19.01
C ASN A 96 -24.99 -12.47 -19.84
N PRO A 97 -24.76 -12.55 -21.16
CA PRO A 97 -24.40 -11.43 -22.02
C PRO A 97 -25.26 -10.18 -21.84
N LYS A 98 -26.55 -10.35 -21.51
CA LYS A 98 -27.48 -9.24 -21.26
C LYS A 98 -27.07 -8.34 -20.10
N TYR A 99 -26.32 -8.85 -19.11
CA TYR A 99 -25.92 -8.10 -17.91
C TYR A 99 -24.47 -7.62 -17.98
N LEU A 100 -23.77 -7.84 -19.09
CA LEU A 100 -22.35 -7.55 -19.24
C LEU A 100 -22.05 -6.04 -19.05
N ILE A 101 -22.91 -5.18 -19.64
CA ILE A 101 -22.78 -3.71 -19.55
C ILE A 101 -23.03 -3.26 -18.10
N PHE A 102 -24.08 -3.81 -17.45
CA PHE A 102 -24.39 -3.46 -16.06
C PHE A 102 -23.26 -3.89 -15.10
N ASN A 103 -22.72 -5.08 -15.29
CA ASN A 103 -21.60 -5.58 -14.50
C ASN A 103 -20.34 -4.73 -14.72
N ALA A 104 -20.03 -4.34 -15.95
CA ALA A 104 -18.91 -3.45 -16.23
C ALA A 104 -19.08 -2.10 -15.53
N PHE A 105 -20.28 -1.49 -15.59
CA PHE A 105 -20.58 -0.26 -14.87
C PHE A 105 -20.42 -0.41 -13.37
N PHE A 106 -20.96 -1.50 -12.79
CA PHE A 106 -20.86 -1.77 -11.35
C PHE A 106 -19.39 -1.95 -10.92
N LEU A 107 -18.60 -2.71 -11.68
CA LEU A 107 -17.17 -2.93 -11.39
C LEU A 107 -16.38 -1.63 -11.47
N ILE A 108 -16.62 -0.80 -12.50
CA ILE A 108 -15.93 0.48 -12.65
C ILE A 108 -16.30 1.41 -11.51
N THR A 109 -17.59 1.53 -11.18
CA THR A 109 -18.07 2.41 -10.10
C THR A 109 -17.55 1.94 -8.74
N SER A 110 -17.62 0.66 -8.45
CA SER A 110 -17.10 0.10 -7.19
C SER A 110 -15.61 0.33 -7.04
N ARG A 111 -14.83 0.12 -8.11
CA ARG A 111 -13.37 0.28 -8.10
C ARG A 111 -12.94 1.74 -8.07
N SER A 112 -13.60 2.61 -8.84
CA SER A 112 -13.16 4.00 -9.04
C SER A 112 -13.73 4.97 -8.01
N VAL A 113 -14.87 4.66 -7.41
CA VAL A 113 -15.56 5.54 -6.47
C VAL A 113 -15.64 4.93 -5.07
N LEU A 114 -16.30 3.77 -4.93
CA LEU A 114 -16.57 3.21 -3.61
C LEU A 114 -15.30 2.75 -2.88
N ALA A 115 -14.47 1.97 -3.56
CA ALA A 115 -13.27 1.43 -2.93
C ALA A 115 -12.27 2.50 -2.48
N PRO A 116 -11.93 3.54 -3.27
CA PRO A 116 -11.04 4.62 -2.82
C PRO A 116 -11.62 5.41 -1.64
N ILE A 117 -12.93 5.74 -1.66
CA ILE A 117 -13.56 6.49 -0.57
C ILE A 117 -13.51 5.70 0.74
N LEU A 118 -13.94 4.44 0.71
CA LEU A 118 -13.94 3.57 1.89
C LEU A 118 -12.52 3.33 2.40
N ALA A 119 -11.58 3.02 1.50
CA ALA A 119 -10.19 2.77 1.84
C ALA A 119 -9.53 4.01 2.45
N THR A 120 -9.73 5.19 1.85
CA THR A 120 -9.15 6.46 2.34
C THR A 120 -9.72 6.82 3.69
N SER A 121 -11.05 6.71 3.87
CA SER A 121 -11.71 7.03 5.14
C SER A 121 -11.24 6.09 6.26
N PHE A 122 -11.18 4.79 5.99
CA PHE A 122 -10.70 3.81 6.96
C PHE A 122 -9.22 4.05 7.31
N TYR A 123 -8.36 4.21 6.29
CA TYR A 123 -6.94 4.42 6.47
C TYR A 123 -6.63 5.70 7.25
N SER A 124 -7.27 6.83 6.89
CA SER A 124 -7.07 8.11 7.56
C SER A 124 -7.50 8.07 9.03
N ASN A 125 -8.64 7.42 9.31
CA ASN A 125 -9.14 7.28 10.69
C ASN A 125 -8.25 6.36 11.52
N ALA A 126 -7.83 5.21 10.96
CA ALA A 126 -6.91 4.30 11.63
C ALA A 126 -5.56 4.97 11.90
N LEU A 127 -4.99 5.66 10.90
CA LEU A 127 -3.73 6.37 11.02
C LEU A 127 -3.79 7.44 12.11
N TYR A 128 -4.86 8.25 12.12
CA TYR A 128 -5.05 9.29 13.14
C TYR A 128 -5.11 8.70 14.55
N ARG A 129 -5.92 7.65 14.75
CA ARG A 129 -6.07 7.01 16.07
C ARG A 129 -4.75 6.40 16.56
N LEU A 130 -4.07 5.63 15.70
CA LEU A 130 -2.80 5.02 16.06
C LEU A 130 -1.72 6.06 16.32
N GLN A 131 -1.68 7.12 15.51
CA GLN A 131 -0.74 8.22 15.73
C GLN A 131 -0.98 8.89 17.08
N GLN A 132 -2.25 9.14 17.48
CA GLN A 132 -2.57 9.71 18.79
C GLN A 132 -2.17 8.76 19.94
N GLN A 133 -2.41 7.46 19.79
CA GLN A 133 -2.00 6.48 20.79
C GLN A 133 -0.47 6.47 20.97
N HIS A 134 0.28 6.37 19.86
CA HIS A 134 1.74 6.40 19.91
C HIS A 134 2.28 7.73 20.42
N MET A 135 1.63 8.85 20.05
CA MET A 135 2.00 10.18 20.55
C MET A 135 1.87 10.25 22.07
N ASN A 136 0.75 9.77 22.64
CA ASN A 136 0.53 9.75 24.08
C ASN A 136 1.57 8.86 24.79
N THR A 137 1.78 7.64 24.29
CA THR A 137 2.77 6.72 24.86
C THR A 137 4.20 7.30 24.80
N LEU A 138 4.56 7.91 23.68
CA LEU A 138 5.86 8.54 23.57
C LEU A 138 5.98 9.77 24.50
N ALA A 139 4.92 10.57 24.64
CA ALA A 139 4.92 11.74 25.52
C ALA A 139 5.06 11.35 26.99
N GLU A 140 4.44 10.25 27.43
CA GLU A 140 4.61 9.71 28.79
C GLU A 140 6.05 9.32 29.13
N HIS A 141 6.76 8.77 28.13
CA HIS A 141 8.19 8.40 28.28
C HIS A 141 9.14 9.57 28.04
N PHE A 142 8.67 10.65 27.39
CA PHE A 142 9.49 11.80 27.01
C PHE A 142 9.52 12.84 28.14
N THR A 143 10.03 12.43 29.29
CA THR A 143 10.21 13.31 30.44
C THR A 143 11.63 13.91 30.44
N MET A 144 11.79 15.05 31.12
CA MET A 144 13.13 15.69 31.29
C MET A 144 14.16 14.79 32.02
N THR A 145 13.69 13.70 32.61
CA THR A 145 14.50 12.64 33.21
C THR A 145 15.07 11.65 32.18
N ASP A 146 14.56 11.64 30.96
CA ASP A 146 15.12 10.83 29.89
C ASP A 146 16.40 11.53 29.35
N PRO A 147 17.59 10.91 29.45
CA PRO A 147 18.84 11.50 29.02
C PRO A 147 18.87 11.79 27.49
N LEU A 148 18.16 11.02 26.69
CA LEU A 148 18.07 11.22 25.26
C LEU A 148 17.22 12.45 24.89
N ALA A 149 16.09 12.65 25.57
CA ALA A 149 15.22 13.80 25.39
C ALA A 149 15.93 15.09 25.85
N ALA A 150 16.56 15.03 27.02
CA ALA A 150 17.35 16.17 27.58
C ALA A 150 18.53 16.56 26.67
N ALA A 151 19.27 15.57 26.15
CA ALA A 151 20.38 15.82 25.23
C ALA A 151 19.90 16.46 23.92
N LYS A 152 18.78 15.99 23.35
CA LYS A 152 18.22 16.54 22.12
C LYS A 152 17.65 17.94 22.30
N TYR A 153 17.01 18.21 23.46
CA TYR A 153 16.59 19.56 23.84
C TYR A 153 17.78 20.51 23.97
N ALA A 154 18.82 20.13 24.72
CA ALA A 154 20.02 20.92 24.90
C ALA A 154 20.72 21.19 23.56
N SER A 155 20.84 20.20 22.70
CA SER A 155 21.39 20.34 21.34
C SER A 155 20.61 21.34 20.50
N SER A 156 19.28 21.25 20.49
CA SER A 156 18.42 22.16 19.75
C SER A 156 18.43 23.57 20.31
N LEU A 157 18.46 23.71 21.64
CA LEU A 157 18.59 24.99 22.34
C LEU A 157 19.92 25.69 22.00
N ASN A 158 21.04 24.96 22.12
CA ASN A 158 22.35 25.48 21.78
C ASN A 158 22.48 25.88 20.32
N ALA A 159 21.90 25.11 19.40
CA ALA A 159 21.88 25.44 17.98
C ALA A 159 21.10 26.74 17.70
N SER A 160 19.97 26.96 18.38
CA SER A 160 19.16 28.17 18.25
C SER A 160 19.87 29.40 18.88
N LEU A 161 20.53 29.23 20.02
CA LEU A 161 21.35 30.29 20.64
C LEU A 161 22.53 30.66 19.75
N ALA A 162 23.18 29.69 19.11
CA ALA A 162 24.27 29.94 18.17
C ALA A 162 23.84 30.73 16.93
N GLN A 163 22.55 30.66 16.56
CA GLN A 163 21.94 31.45 15.50
C GLN A 163 21.59 32.88 15.93
N GLY A 164 21.81 33.24 17.21
CA GLY A 164 21.58 34.58 17.71
C GLY A 164 20.17 34.85 18.25
N HIS A 165 19.36 33.81 18.45
CA HIS A 165 18.03 33.96 19.05
C HIS A 165 18.16 34.26 20.57
N ALA A 166 17.23 35.07 21.10
CA ALA A 166 17.10 35.26 22.53
C ALA A 166 16.78 33.95 23.25
N TYR A 167 17.16 33.78 24.51
CA TYR A 167 16.99 32.53 25.24
C TYR A 167 15.55 32.02 25.25
N ASP A 168 14.55 32.89 25.44
CA ASP A 168 13.14 32.53 25.45
C ASP A 168 12.67 32.04 24.08
N GLU A 169 13.14 32.66 23.01
CA GLU A 169 12.83 32.26 21.66
C GLU A 169 13.53 30.94 21.30
N ALA A 170 14.79 30.78 21.68
CA ALA A 170 15.55 29.56 21.52
C ALA A 170 14.90 28.37 22.25
N ALA A 171 14.41 28.59 23.48
CA ALA A 171 13.68 27.58 24.24
C ALA A 171 12.37 27.16 23.56
N ARG A 172 11.60 28.10 23.02
CA ARG A 172 10.39 27.82 22.24
C ARG A 172 10.70 27.02 20.96
N LEU A 173 11.75 27.40 20.25
CA LEU A 173 12.18 26.67 19.03
C LEU A 173 12.63 25.24 19.38
N ALA A 174 13.41 25.07 20.47
CA ALA A 174 13.83 23.76 20.94
C ALA A 174 12.64 22.87 21.31
N THR A 175 11.64 23.39 22.02
CA THR A 175 10.43 22.67 22.38
C THR A 175 9.63 22.29 21.12
N ASN A 176 9.49 23.20 20.16
CA ASN A 176 8.79 22.94 18.91
C ASN A 176 9.51 21.87 18.07
N THR A 177 10.84 21.88 18.06
CA THR A 177 11.66 20.86 17.38
C THR A 177 11.45 19.48 18.00
N LEU A 178 11.39 19.41 19.34
CA LEU A 178 11.07 18.16 20.03
C LEU A 178 9.67 17.67 19.70
N TYR A 179 8.68 18.56 19.74
CA TYR A 179 7.29 18.20 19.41
C TYR A 179 7.16 17.67 17.98
N THR A 180 7.77 18.34 17.01
CA THR A 180 7.76 17.88 15.60
C THR A 180 8.46 16.54 15.43
N THR A 181 9.56 16.30 16.15
CA THR A 181 10.25 15.01 16.13
C THR A 181 9.37 13.90 16.71
N LEU A 182 8.70 14.16 17.83
CA LEU A 182 7.77 13.23 18.45
C LEU A 182 6.61 12.89 17.52
N GLN A 183 6.05 13.92 16.88
CA GLN A 183 4.98 13.75 15.88
C GLN A 183 5.42 12.91 14.68
N GLN A 184 6.65 13.12 14.20
CA GLN A 184 7.19 12.31 13.10
C GLN A 184 7.41 10.86 13.51
N GLN A 185 7.94 10.61 14.70
CA GLN A 185 8.15 9.25 15.21
C GLN A 185 6.83 8.53 15.45
N SER A 186 5.85 9.20 16.06
CA SER A 186 4.51 8.61 16.28
C SER A 186 3.81 8.26 14.98
N LEU A 187 3.93 9.12 13.96
CA LEU A 187 3.38 8.86 12.63
C LEU A 187 4.08 7.65 11.97
N LEU A 188 5.39 7.55 12.10
CA LEU A 188 6.16 6.44 11.54
C LEU A 188 5.81 5.11 12.19
N LEU A 189 5.62 5.08 13.51
CA LEU A 189 5.16 3.90 14.25
C LEU A 189 3.74 3.50 13.82
N ALA A 190 2.83 4.46 13.73
CA ALA A 190 1.47 4.22 13.25
C ALA A 190 1.42 3.66 11.83
N LEU A 191 2.26 4.20 10.92
CA LEU A 191 2.40 3.67 9.56
C LEU A 191 2.92 2.24 9.56
N LYS A 192 3.95 1.95 10.35
CA LYS A 192 4.49 0.58 10.46
C LYS A 192 3.45 -0.38 10.98
N GLU A 193 2.69 -0.01 12.00
CA GLU A 193 1.63 -0.85 12.54
C GLU A 193 0.55 -1.18 11.50
N ILE A 194 0.08 -0.17 10.76
CA ILE A 194 -0.88 -0.39 9.66
C ILE A 194 -0.31 -1.30 8.58
N LEU A 195 0.95 -1.09 8.18
CA LEU A 195 1.61 -1.95 7.18
C LEU A 195 1.75 -3.38 7.67
N GLY A 196 2.04 -3.58 8.96
CA GLY A 196 2.08 -4.90 9.60
C GLY A 196 0.71 -5.60 9.52
N TRP A 197 -0.36 -4.92 9.89
CA TRP A 197 -1.72 -5.44 9.78
C TRP A 197 -2.11 -5.77 8.33
N LEU A 198 -1.80 -4.88 7.38
CA LEU A 198 -2.07 -5.12 5.95
C LEU A 198 -1.28 -6.32 5.42
N THR A 199 -0.04 -6.53 5.88
CA THR A 199 0.76 -7.71 5.53
C THR A 199 0.08 -8.99 5.99
N VAL A 200 -0.36 -9.03 7.26
CA VAL A 200 -1.05 -10.20 7.83
C VAL A 200 -2.36 -10.47 7.07
N VAL A 201 -3.18 -9.45 6.85
CA VAL A 201 -4.44 -9.58 6.12
C VAL A 201 -4.21 -10.10 4.69
N ALA A 202 -3.22 -9.55 3.98
CA ALA A 202 -2.88 -9.99 2.62
C ALA A 202 -2.41 -11.46 2.60
N LEU A 203 -1.60 -11.88 3.57
CA LEU A 203 -1.18 -13.27 3.73
C LEU A 203 -2.36 -14.21 4.01
N VAL A 204 -3.24 -13.82 4.93
CA VAL A 204 -4.44 -14.61 5.26
C VAL A 204 -5.31 -14.78 4.01
N ILE A 205 -5.57 -13.71 3.25
CA ILE A 205 -6.34 -13.79 2.01
C ILE A 205 -5.62 -14.67 0.98
N ALA A 206 -4.30 -14.56 0.83
CA ALA A 206 -3.52 -15.41 -0.08
C ALA A 206 -3.66 -16.89 0.27
N VAL A 207 -3.59 -17.24 1.56
CA VAL A 207 -3.74 -18.61 2.04
C VAL A 207 -5.18 -19.09 1.87
N VAL A 208 -6.17 -18.31 2.31
CA VAL A 208 -7.59 -18.66 2.22
C VAL A 208 -8.02 -18.85 0.76
N SER A 209 -7.58 -17.98 -0.14
CA SER A 209 -7.89 -18.10 -1.58
C SER A 209 -7.40 -19.41 -2.20
N ARG A 210 -6.39 -20.03 -1.60
CA ARG A 210 -5.86 -21.34 -2.02
C ARG A 210 -6.83 -22.49 -1.74
N PHE A 211 -7.62 -22.37 -0.66
CA PHE A 211 -8.56 -23.41 -0.21
C PHE A 211 -9.96 -23.22 -0.76
N ILE A 212 -10.32 -22.03 -1.25
CA ILE A 212 -11.65 -21.80 -1.85
C ILE A 212 -11.76 -22.62 -3.13
N PRO A 213 -12.75 -23.54 -3.23
CA PRO A 213 -12.99 -24.31 -4.43
C PRO A 213 -13.65 -23.43 -5.49
N PHE A 214 -12.86 -22.77 -6.33
CA PHE A 214 -13.38 -22.19 -7.57
C PHE A 214 -13.70 -23.32 -8.52
N HIS A 215 -14.99 -23.59 -8.74
CA HIS A 215 -15.48 -24.87 -9.25
C HIS A 215 -15.35 -25.08 -10.76
N LYS A 216 -14.87 -24.13 -11.55
CA LYS A 216 -14.83 -24.31 -13.01
C LYS A 216 -13.52 -23.89 -13.65
N THR A 217 -13.06 -24.78 -14.52
CA THR A 217 -12.15 -24.44 -15.62
C THR A 217 -12.95 -23.67 -16.65
N ILE A 218 -12.62 -22.40 -16.89
CA ILE A 218 -13.19 -21.64 -18.00
C ILE A 218 -12.85 -22.37 -19.30
N ARG A 219 -13.83 -22.93 -19.96
CA ARG A 219 -13.72 -23.28 -21.36
C ARG A 219 -14.18 -22.07 -22.16
N VAL A 220 -13.28 -21.24 -22.61
CA VAL A 220 -13.57 -20.25 -23.63
C VAL A 220 -13.95 -21.09 -24.89
N LYS A 221 -15.24 -21.26 -25.12
CA LYS A 221 -15.71 -21.69 -26.41
C LYS A 221 -15.46 -20.52 -27.35
N TYR A 222 -14.39 -20.61 -28.12
CA TYR A 222 -14.29 -19.78 -29.31
C TYR A 222 -15.46 -20.14 -30.18
N ALA A 223 -16.47 -19.29 -30.26
CA ALA A 223 -17.47 -19.39 -31.30
C ALA A 223 -16.70 -19.38 -32.62
N LYS A 224 -16.71 -20.48 -33.36
CA LYS A 224 -16.21 -20.51 -34.73
C LYS A 224 -17.00 -19.44 -35.47
N ALA A 225 -16.30 -18.38 -35.90
CA ALA A 225 -16.88 -17.41 -36.81
C ALA A 225 -17.30 -18.17 -38.08
N GLY A 226 -18.58 -18.48 -38.18
CA GLY A 226 -19.11 -19.21 -39.32
C GLY A 226 -20.42 -19.98 -39.08
N ASP A 227 -20.85 -20.22 -37.83
CA ASP A 227 -22.04 -21.00 -37.58
C ASP A 227 -23.37 -20.20 -37.47
N ASP A 228 -23.30 -18.86 -37.59
CA ASP A 228 -24.48 -17.99 -37.46
C ASP A 228 -24.94 -17.40 -38.81
N MET A 229 -24.56 -18.02 -39.96
CA MET A 229 -25.04 -17.64 -41.28
C MET A 229 -25.74 -18.82 -41.96
N VAL A 230 -26.75 -19.41 -41.31
CA VAL A 230 -27.81 -20.17 -42.00
C VAL A 230 -29.13 -19.86 -41.31
#